data_9f32cdaa1ef8cf8209439f97bbc32c00
#
_entry.id   9f32cdaa1ef8cf8209439f97bbc32c00
#
_cell.length_a   1.000
_cell.length_b   1.000
_cell.length_c   1.000
_cell.angle_alpha   90.00
_cell.angle_beta   90.00
_cell.angle_gamma   90.00
#
_symmetry.space_group_name_H-M   'P 1'
#
loop_
_entity.id
_entity.type
_entity.pdbx_description
1 polymer ?
#
loop_
_entity_poly.entity_id
_entity_poly.type
_entity_poly.pdbx_seq_one_letter_code
_entity_poly.pdbx_strand_id
1 'polypeptide(L)'
;MKKVRTKKIVIVASVAVLVIAACLFYSRPKMVSQLYPMFTLDKCTEIRGYYIIDTQPGMTEYTIEKDSDEFQKLCALFWEQEYCRSLRDILPRGTRTYQTQPDDPNDYQWDVYFCFEDITLPDGSIGSGAMLHFQSWYGELDIYFDGETYSCYTSGQEVWAKEILEIIQ
;
A
#
# COMPACT_ATOMS: atom_id res chain seq x y z
N MET A 1 -1.42 -42.58 31.69
CA MET A 1 -0.92 -41.22 31.59
C MET A 1 -0.35 -40.85 30.20
N LYS A 2 0.29 -41.72 29.41
CA LYS A 2 0.85 -41.41 28.06
C LYS A 2 -0.21 -40.93 27.03
N LYS A 3 -1.40 -41.56 26.96
CA LYS A 3 -2.45 -41.25 25.97
C LYS A 3 -3.03 -39.82 26.05
N VAL A 4 -3.12 -39.26 27.27
CA VAL A 4 -3.61 -37.88 27.48
C VAL A 4 -2.60 -36.83 27.01
N ARG A 5 -1.30 -37.13 27.21
CA ARG A 5 -0.20 -36.24 26.80
C ARG A 5 -0.10 -36.13 25.28
N THR A 6 -0.27 -37.24 24.56
CA THR A 6 -0.27 -37.29 23.10
C THR A 6 -1.44 -36.50 22.49
N LYS A 7 -2.66 -36.63 23.07
CA LYS A 7 -3.81 -35.84 22.61
C LYS A 7 -3.60 -34.33 22.76
N LYS A 8 -3.02 -33.90 23.89
CA LYS A 8 -2.70 -32.48 24.10
C LYS A 8 -1.67 -31.95 23.09
N ILE A 9 -0.64 -32.73 22.79
CA ILE A 9 0.39 -32.36 21.80
C ILE A 9 -0.22 -32.25 20.40
N VAL A 10 -1.08 -33.17 20.00
CA VAL A 10 -1.75 -33.14 18.70
C VAL A 10 -2.64 -31.91 18.58
N ILE A 11 -3.42 -31.56 19.59
CA ILE A 11 -4.28 -30.37 19.59
C ILE A 11 -3.42 -29.12 19.46
N VAL A 12 -2.36 -28.98 20.25
CA VAL A 12 -1.47 -27.80 20.17
C VAL A 12 -0.82 -27.68 18.78
N ALA A 13 -0.34 -28.78 18.21
CA ALA A 13 0.23 -28.81 16.89
C ALA A 13 -0.79 -28.39 15.80
N SER A 14 -2.03 -28.91 15.90
CA SER A 14 -3.11 -28.54 14.96
C SER A 14 -3.46 -27.04 15.03
N VAL A 15 -3.55 -26.49 16.24
CA VAL A 15 -3.80 -25.05 16.43
C VAL A 15 -2.65 -24.23 15.87
N ALA A 16 -1.40 -24.61 16.12
CA ALA A 16 -0.24 -23.91 15.56
C ALA A 16 -0.24 -23.91 14.03
N VAL A 17 -0.57 -25.04 13.40
CA VAL A 17 -0.68 -25.12 11.92
C VAL A 17 -1.78 -24.22 11.41
N LEU A 18 -2.94 -24.16 12.06
CA LEU A 18 -4.04 -23.28 11.66
C LEU A 18 -3.66 -21.80 11.80
N VAL A 19 -2.97 -21.41 12.86
CA VAL A 19 -2.48 -20.05 13.06
C VAL A 19 -1.47 -19.68 11.98
N ILE A 20 -0.51 -20.54 11.69
CA ILE A 20 0.47 -20.31 10.61
C ILE A 20 -0.24 -20.16 9.25
N ALA A 21 -1.18 -21.04 8.94
CA ALA A 21 -1.94 -20.97 7.70
C ALA A 21 -2.76 -19.67 7.61
N ALA A 22 -3.38 -19.23 8.69
CA ALA A 22 -4.10 -17.95 8.75
C ALA A 22 -3.17 -16.77 8.56
N CYS A 23 -1.98 -16.77 9.17
CA CYS A 23 -0.97 -15.73 8.98
C CYS A 23 -0.48 -15.66 7.53
N LEU A 24 -0.18 -16.80 6.91
CA LEU A 24 0.24 -16.88 5.52
C LEU A 24 -0.87 -16.41 4.56
N PHE A 25 -2.12 -16.73 4.84
CA PHE A 25 -3.25 -16.28 4.04
C PHE A 25 -3.47 -14.77 4.18
N TYR A 26 -3.32 -14.24 5.38
CA TYR A 26 -3.46 -12.82 5.68
C TYR A 26 -2.38 -11.96 4.99
N SER A 27 -1.13 -12.43 5.01
CA SER A 27 0.02 -11.73 4.41
C SER A 27 0.26 -12.06 2.94
N ARG A 28 -0.67 -12.77 2.29
CA ARG A 28 -0.53 -13.14 0.88
C ARG A 28 -0.47 -11.89 0.00
N PRO A 29 0.55 -11.78 -0.88
CA PRO A 29 0.64 -10.69 -1.84
C PRO A 29 -0.56 -10.64 -2.79
N LYS A 30 -1.03 -9.45 -3.12
CA LYS A 30 -2.15 -9.20 -4.02
C LYS A 30 -1.89 -7.93 -4.83
N MET A 31 -2.32 -7.92 -6.08
CA MET A 31 -2.35 -6.72 -6.90
C MET A 31 -3.48 -5.77 -6.47
N VAL A 32 -3.39 -4.50 -6.85
CA VAL A 32 -4.43 -3.48 -6.58
C VAL A 32 -5.80 -3.95 -7.03
N SER A 33 -5.89 -4.54 -8.23
CA SER A 33 -7.14 -5.08 -8.79
C SER A 33 -7.77 -6.21 -7.97
N GLN A 34 -6.98 -6.92 -7.17
CA GLN A 34 -7.47 -7.97 -6.26
C GLN A 34 -7.84 -7.41 -4.88
N LEU A 35 -7.16 -6.34 -4.43
CA LEU A 35 -7.44 -5.66 -3.18
C LEU A 35 -8.70 -4.81 -3.29
N TYR A 36 -8.80 -4.06 -4.36
CA TYR A 36 -9.82 -3.04 -4.59
C TYR A 36 -10.40 -3.16 -6.00
N PRO A 37 -11.19 -4.20 -6.30
CA PRO A 37 -11.70 -4.47 -7.65
C PRO A 37 -12.63 -3.37 -8.20
N MET A 38 -13.13 -2.49 -7.34
CA MET A 38 -13.93 -1.35 -7.75
C MET A 38 -13.11 -0.22 -8.40
N PHE A 39 -11.82 -0.14 -8.10
CA PHE A 39 -10.92 0.85 -8.69
C PHE A 39 -10.33 0.31 -9.99
N THR A 40 -10.98 0.61 -11.09
CA THR A 40 -10.52 0.24 -12.43
C THR A 40 -9.96 1.47 -13.15
N LEU A 41 -8.87 1.33 -13.87
CA LEU A 41 -8.14 2.46 -14.47
C LEU A 41 -8.98 3.23 -15.51
N ASP A 42 -9.97 2.61 -16.12
CA ASP A 42 -10.91 3.27 -17.02
C ASP A 42 -11.76 4.34 -16.32
N LYS A 43 -12.02 4.17 -15.01
CA LYS A 43 -12.74 5.12 -14.16
C LYS A 43 -11.85 6.14 -13.47
N CYS A 44 -10.55 6.00 -13.56
CA CYS A 44 -9.62 6.99 -13.06
C CYS A 44 -9.66 8.24 -13.95
N THR A 45 -9.85 9.40 -13.36
CA THR A 45 -10.00 10.68 -14.09
C THR A 45 -8.72 11.49 -14.09
N GLU A 46 -7.94 11.43 -13.02
CA GLU A 46 -6.69 12.14 -12.86
C GLU A 46 -5.87 11.52 -11.72
N ILE A 47 -4.59 11.87 -11.68
CA ILE A 47 -3.70 11.57 -10.57
C ILE A 47 -3.29 12.91 -9.96
N ARG A 48 -3.45 13.05 -8.65
CA ARG A 48 -3.00 14.22 -7.88
C ARG A 48 -2.00 13.77 -6.84
N GLY A 49 -1.22 14.72 -6.36
CA GLY A 49 -0.38 14.43 -5.22
C GLY A 49 0.55 15.58 -4.87
N TYR A 50 1.44 15.26 -3.99
CA TYR A 50 2.53 16.16 -3.60
C TYR A 50 3.78 15.36 -3.30
N TYR A 51 4.92 16.04 -3.38
CA TYR A 51 6.18 15.51 -2.93
C TYR A 51 6.97 16.55 -2.12
N ILE A 52 7.80 16.04 -1.24
CA ILE A 52 8.72 16.83 -0.43
C ILE A 52 10.11 16.27 -0.70
N ILE A 53 11.06 17.16 -1.00
CA ILE A 53 12.48 16.83 -1.13
C ILE A 53 13.18 17.52 0.05
N ASP A 54 13.87 16.78 0.89
CA ASP A 54 14.52 17.31 2.10
C ASP A 54 15.52 18.46 1.82
N THR A 55 16.08 18.50 0.63
CA THR A 55 17.00 19.57 0.21
C THR A 55 16.31 20.86 -0.23
N GLN A 56 14.97 20.85 -0.38
CA GLN A 56 14.18 21.99 -0.82
C GLN A 56 13.08 22.30 0.20
N PRO A 57 13.00 23.51 0.75
CA PRO A 57 11.93 23.86 1.66
C PRO A 57 10.61 23.98 0.90
N GLY A 58 9.64 23.15 1.27
CA GLY A 58 8.28 23.24 0.77
C GLY A 58 7.76 21.93 0.17
N MET A 59 6.46 21.91 0.03
CA MET A 59 5.70 20.84 -0.60
C MET A 59 5.37 21.27 -2.03
N THR A 60 5.65 20.41 -2.99
CA THR A 60 5.27 20.64 -4.40
C THR A 60 4.05 19.80 -4.72
N GLU A 61 2.97 20.47 -5.12
CA GLU A 61 1.75 19.83 -5.59
C GLU A 61 1.82 19.57 -7.09
N TYR A 62 1.20 18.48 -7.55
CA TYR A 62 1.09 18.16 -8.96
C TYR A 62 -0.27 17.55 -9.28
N THR A 63 -0.67 17.68 -10.55
CA THR A 63 -1.85 17.03 -11.11
C THR A 63 -1.49 16.51 -12.50
N ILE A 64 -1.80 15.24 -12.74
CA ILE A 64 -1.55 14.55 -14.00
C ILE A 64 -2.90 14.17 -14.59
N GLU A 65 -3.16 14.69 -15.79
CA GLU A 65 -4.40 14.45 -16.51
C GLU A 65 -4.44 13.02 -17.07
N LYS A 66 -5.65 12.47 -17.16
CA LYS A 66 -5.88 11.19 -17.82
C LYS A 66 -5.32 11.19 -19.24
N ASP A 67 -4.81 10.05 -19.65
CA ASP A 67 -4.29 9.79 -21.00
C ASP A 67 -2.93 10.44 -21.32
N SER A 68 -2.29 11.15 -20.39
CA SER A 68 -0.90 11.60 -20.55
C SER A 68 0.08 10.42 -20.44
N ASP A 69 1.29 10.60 -20.97
CA ASP A 69 2.34 9.57 -20.86
C ASP A 69 2.73 9.32 -19.40
N GLU A 70 2.74 10.36 -18.59
CA GLU A 70 2.99 10.30 -17.14
C GLU A 70 1.91 9.51 -16.43
N PHE A 71 0.63 9.70 -16.79
CA PHE A 71 -0.49 8.95 -16.25
C PHE A 71 -0.32 7.45 -16.53
N GLN A 72 0.01 7.08 -17.77
CA GLN A 72 0.19 5.68 -18.15
C GLN A 72 1.36 5.02 -17.39
N LYS A 73 2.48 5.75 -17.25
CA LYS A 73 3.64 5.27 -16.49
C LYS A 73 3.31 5.02 -15.02
N LEU A 74 2.63 5.99 -14.35
CA LEU A 74 2.23 5.81 -12.96
C LEU A 74 1.22 4.68 -12.80
N CYS A 75 0.24 4.57 -13.69
CA CYS A 75 -0.70 3.45 -13.68
C CYS A 75 0.01 2.11 -13.77
N ALA A 76 0.93 1.93 -14.72
CA ALA A 76 1.70 0.70 -14.85
C ALA A 76 2.51 0.42 -13.57
N LEU A 77 3.21 1.45 -13.08
CA LEU A 77 4.05 1.35 -11.90
C LEU A 77 3.28 0.85 -10.67
N PHE A 78 2.12 1.41 -10.37
CA PHE A 78 1.35 1.06 -9.18
C PHE A 78 0.47 -0.18 -9.34
N TRP A 79 -0.13 -0.42 -10.51
CA TRP A 79 -1.05 -1.54 -10.72
C TRP A 79 -0.35 -2.88 -10.95
N GLU A 80 0.90 -2.88 -11.42
CA GLU A 80 1.67 -4.09 -11.66
C GLU A 80 2.35 -4.64 -10.40
N GLN A 81 2.29 -3.90 -9.28
CA GLN A 81 2.92 -4.33 -8.04
C GLN A 81 2.03 -5.18 -7.16
N GLU A 82 2.67 -5.95 -6.30
CA GLU A 82 2.04 -6.73 -5.27
C GLU A 82 2.14 -6.06 -3.91
N TYR A 83 1.05 -6.04 -3.20
CA TYR A 83 0.90 -5.46 -1.86
C TYR A 83 0.47 -6.54 -0.88
N CYS A 84 0.95 -6.48 0.34
CA CYS A 84 0.56 -7.40 1.40
C CYS A 84 0.24 -6.66 2.69
N ARG A 85 -0.55 -7.31 3.56
CA ARG A 85 -0.72 -6.84 4.93
C ARG A 85 0.47 -7.29 5.78
N SER A 86 1.00 -6.36 6.56
CA SER A 86 1.99 -6.69 7.56
C SER A 86 1.34 -7.46 8.72
N LEU A 87 1.97 -8.53 9.18
CA LEU A 87 1.53 -9.23 10.41
C LEU A 87 1.60 -8.30 11.63
N ARG A 88 2.38 -7.22 11.57
CA ARG A 88 2.42 -6.19 12.62
C ARG A 88 1.10 -5.43 12.74
N ASP A 89 0.28 -5.38 11.69
CA ASP A 89 -1.00 -4.67 11.70
C ASP A 89 -2.07 -5.43 12.50
N ILE A 90 -1.87 -6.72 12.76
CA ILE A 90 -2.72 -7.54 13.64
C ILE A 90 -2.44 -7.24 15.13
N LEU A 91 -1.22 -6.81 15.46
CA LEU A 91 -0.86 -6.51 16.82
C LEU A 91 -1.37 -5.13 17.23
N PRO A 92 -1.84 -4.95 18.49
CA PRO A 92 -2.21 -3.62 18.99
C PRO A 92 -1.05 -2.67 18.72
N ARG A 93 -1.31 -1.62 17.96
CA ARG A 93 -0.30 -0.64 17.56
C ARG A 93 0.30 0.00 18.81
N GLY A 94 1.48 -0.45 19.21
CA GLY A 94 2.38 0.42 19.93
C GLY A 94 2.70 1.58 18.98
N THR A 95 2.71 2.78 19.49
CA THR A 95 3.12 3.98 18.76
C THR A 95 4.30 3.65 17.85
N ARG A 96 4.09 3.66 16.53
CA ARG A 96 5.20 3.60 15.57
C ARG A 96 6.05 4.83 15.89
N THR A 97 7.11 4.67 16.63
CA THR A 97 8.20 5.65 16.65
C THR A 97 8.87 5.46 15.29
N TYR A 98 8.49 6.30 14.35
CA TYR A 98 9.29 6.49 13.14
C TYR A 98 10.65 6.95 13.63
N GLN A 99 11.65 6.07 13.52
CA GLN A 99 13.02 6.52 13.67
C GLN A 99 13.26 7.39 12.43
N THR A 100 13.18 8.69 12.61
CA THR A 100 13.79 9.62 11.68
C THR A 100 15.26 9.22 11.61
N GLN A 101 15.67 8.54 10.55
CA GLN A 101 17.08 8.50 10.21
C GLN A 101 17.42 9.94 9.78
N PRO A 102 18.19 10.67 10.56
CA PRO A 102 18.62 12.00 10.15
C PRO A 102 19.60 11.79 8.98
N ASP A 103 19.45 12.60 7.95
CA ASP A 103 20.43 12.89 6.93
C ASP A 103 20.64 11.86 5.81
N ASP A 104 19.64 11.11 5.38
CA ASP A 104 19.70 10.51 4.04
C ASP A 104 19.24 11.57 3.01
N PRO A 105 20.15 12.06 2.14
CA PRO A 105 19.78 13.03 1.09
C PRO A 105 18.82 12.46 0.04
N ASN A 106 18.42 11.19 0.19
CA ASN A 106 17.45 10.53 -0.65
C ASN A 106 16.09 10.35 0.06
N ASP A 107 15.85 11.02 1.17
CA ASP A 107 14.56 10.96 1.87
C ASP A 107 13.52 11.77 1.09
N TYR A 108 12.96 11.13 0.10
CA TYR A 108 11.82 11.65 -0.64
C TYR A 108 10.53 11.18 0.02
N GLN A 109 9.66 12.12 0.34
CA GLN A 109 8.29 11.83 0.75
C GLN A 109 7.37 12.23 -0.39
N TRP A 110 6.50 11.33 -0.79
CA TRP A 110 5.50 11.63 -1.80
C TRP A 110 4.18 10.93 -1.48
N ASP A 111 3.12 11.59 -1.89
CA ASP A 111 1.76 11.08 -1.85
C ASP A 111 1.18 11.14 -3.27
N VAL A 112 0.54 10.06 -3.69
CA VAL A 112 -0.11 9.91 -4.98
C VAL A 112 -1.54 9.48 -4.75
N TYR A 113 -2.48 10.25 -5.27
CA TYR A 113 -3.93 10.01 -5.21
C TYR A 113 -4.45 9.72 -6.59
N PHE A 114 -4.88 8.51 -6.84
CA PHE A 114 -5.67 8.18 -8.02
C PHE A 114 -7.12 8.55 -7.75
N CYS A 115 -7.66 9.50 -8.51
CA CYS A 115 -9.01 10.02 -8.36
C CYS A 115 -9.96 9.28 -9.30
N PHE A 116 -11.08 8.80 -8.77
CA PHE A 116 -12.04 7.99 -9.50
C PHE A 116 -13.44 8.60 -9.45
N GLU A 117 -14.18 8.45 -10.54
CA GLU A 117 -15.58 8.79 -10.62
C GLU A 117 -16.43 7.53 -10.80
N ASP A 118 -17.68 7.62 -10.31
CA ASP A 118 -18.72 6.60 -10.52
C ASP A 118 -18.31 5.17 -10.13
N ILE A 119 -17.57 5.02 -9.02
CA ILE A 119 -17.26 3.70 -8.48
C ILE A 119 -18.39 3.20 -7.57
N THR A 120 -18.65 1.90 -7.63
CA THR A 120 -19.57 1.26 -6.67
C THR A 120 -18.78 0.81 -5.45
N LEU A 121 -19.03 1.42 -4.31
CA LEU A 121 -18.40 1.07 -3.04
C LEU A 121 -18.94 -0.27 -2.50
N PRO A 122 -18.24 -0.92 -1.54
CA PRO A 122 -18.65 -2.20 -0.99
C PRO A 122 -20.06 -2.20 -0.35
N ASP A 123 -20.52 -1.05 0.13
CA ASP A 123 -21.87 -0.85 0.68
C ASP A 123 -22.96 -0.66 -0.39
N GLY A 124 -22.57 -0.67 -1.68
CA GLY A 124 -23.46 -0.49 -2.82
C GLY A 124 -23.75 0.98 -3.19
N SER A 125 -23.20 1.94 -2.47
CA SER A 125 -23.29 3.35 -2.83
C SER A 125 -22.40 3.69 -4.03
N ILE A 126 -22.74 4.77 -4.75
CA ILE A 126 -21.88 5.30 -5.81
C ILE A 126 -21.01 6.39 -5.19
N GLY A 127 -19.70 6.16 -5.21
CA GLY A 127 -18.70 7.15 -4.80
C GLY A 127 -18.33 8.04 -5.98
N SER A 128 -18.63 9.32 -5.89
CA SER A 128 -18.03 10.34 -6.76
C SER A 128 -16.86 10.97 -6.02
N GLY A 129 -15.70 11.05 -6.68
CA GLY A 129 -14.48 11.61 -6.08
C GLY A 129 -13.81 10.67 -5.07
N ALA A 130 -14.00 9.36 -5.21
CA ALA A 130 -13.26 8.40 -4.41
C ALA A 130 -11.77 8.40 -4.81
N MET A 131 -10.89 8.27 -3.83
CA MET A 131 -9.45 8.32 -4.05
C MET A 131 -8.79 7.07 -3.49
N LEU A 132 -7.89 6.49 -4.27
CA LEU A 132 -6.97 5.47 -3.82
C LEU A 132 -5.62 6.16 -3.55
N HIS A 133 -5.19 6.12 -2.31
CA HIS A 133 -4.02 6.83 -1.84
C HIS A 133 -2.82 5.90 -1.71
N PHE A 134 -1.75 6.28 -2.35
CA PHE A 134 -0.43 5.67 -2.20
C PHE A 134 0.50 6.69 -1.57
N GLN A 135 1.29 6.27 -0.61
CA GLN A 135 2.30 7.13 0.00
C GLN A 135 3.63 6.41 0.17
N SER A 136 4.70 7.15 0.10
CA SER A 136 6.02 6.69 0.54
C SER A 136 6.43 7.46 1.78
N TRP A 137 6.72 6.70 2.84
CA TRP A 137 7.32 7.22 4.04
C TRP A 137 8.55 6.38 4.35
N TYR A 138 9.72 7.01 4.38
CA TYR A 138 10.98 6.32 4.71
C TYR A 138 11.26 5.08 3.84
N GLY A 139 11.01 5.19 2.54
CA GLY A 139 11.26 4.11 1.58
C GLY A 139 10.26 2.96 1.59
N GLU A 140 9.18 3.04 2.38
CA GLU A 140 8.07 2.09 2.34
C GLU A 140 6.95 2.64 1.45
N LEU A 141 6.49 1.84 0.50
CA LEU A 141 5.31 2.14 -0.31
C LEU A 141 4.09 1.50 0.30
N ASP A 142 3.15 2.30 0.73
CA ASP A 142 1.88 1.88 1.30
C ASP A 142 0.70 2.35 0.44
N ILE A 143 -0.34 1.51 0.39
CA ILE A 143 -1.63 1.84 -0.20
C ILE A 143 -2.68 1.95 0.90
N TYR A 144 -3.49 3.01 0.88
CA TYR A 144 -4.53 3.29 1.85
C TYR A 144 -5.89 3.40 1.19
N PHE A 145 -6.86 2.70 1.76
CA PHE A 145 -8.26 2.89 1.42
C PHE A 145 -9.14 2.40 2.57
N ASP A 146 -10.18 3.18 2.92
CA ASP A 146 -11.20 2.83 3.92
C ASP A 146 -10.63 2.34 5.26
N GLY A 147 -9.55 2.97 5.71
CA GLY A 147 -8.88 2.62 6.97
C GLY A 147 -8.01 1.37 6.93
N GLU A 148 -7.90 0.71 5.78
CA GLU A 148 -6.99 -0.41 5.57
C GLU A 148 -5.67 0.06 4.94
N THR A 149 -4.58 -0.58 5.34
CA THR A 149 -3.24 -0.32 4.83
C THR A 149 -2.62 -1.61 4.33
N TYR A 150 -2.01 -1.54 3.15
CA TYR A 150 -1.20 -2.60 2.58
C TYR A 150 0.15 -2.02 2.18
N SER A 151 1.22 -2.74 2.47
CA SER A 151 2.58 -2.34 2.07
C SER A 151 3.01 -3.08 0.82
N CYS A 152 3.85 -2.44 0.00
CA CYS A 152 4.43 -3.08 -1.17
C CYS A 152 5.29 -4.27 -0.73
N TYR A 153 5.12 -5.41 -1.42
CA TYR A 153 5.82 -6.65 -1.08
C TYR A 153 7.25 -6.70 -1.60
N THR A 154 7.54 -5.98 -2.67
CA THR A 154 8.85 -6.06 -3.33
C THR A 154 9.91 -5.21 -2.64
N SER A 155 11.08 -5.81 -2.43
CA SER A 155 12.30 -5.09 -2.04
C SER A 155 12.82 -4.27 -3.22
N GLY A 156 12.90 -2.99 -3.10
CA GLY A 156 13.35 -2.09 -4.18
C GLY A 156 12.71 -0.71 -4.11
N GLN A 157 12.14 -0.42 -2.99
CA GLN A 157 11.37 0.79 -2.70
C GLN A 157 12.14 2.09 -2.95
N GLU A 158 13.46 2.11 -2.75
CA GLU A 158 14.31 3.27 -3.06
C GLU A 158 14.34 3.59 -4.56
N VAL A 159 14.37 2.57 -5.41
CA VAL A 159 14.35 2.74 -6.87
C VAL A 159 13.03 3.35 -7.31
N TRP A 160 11.95 2.92 -6.70
CA TRP A 160 10.60 3.38 -6.97
C TRP A 160 10.33 4.83 -6.61
N ALA A 161 10.74 5.25 -5.42
CA ALA A 161 10.60 6.64 -5.01
C ALA A 161 11.27 7.57 -6.03
N LYS A 162 12.42 7.17 -6.57
CA LYS A 162 13.14 7.91 -7.59
C LYS A 162 12.42 7.90 -8.95
N GLU A 163 11.93 6.74 -9.38
CA GLU A 163 11.17 6.63 -10.64
C GLU A 163 9.89 7.46 -10.61
N ILE A 164 9.17 7.45 -9.48
CA ILE A 164 7.98 8.29 -9.32
C ILE A 164 8.33 9.75 -9.43
N LEU A 165 9.39 10.20 -8.74
CA LEU A 165 9.84 11.58 -8.82
C LEU A 165 10.25 11.98 -10.25
N GLU A 166 10.92 11.11 -10.99
CA GLU A 166 11.27 11.36 -12.39
C GLU A 166 10.05 11.48 -13.32
N ILE A 167 8.92 10.88 -12.94
CA ILE A 167 7.66 10.97 -13.69
C ILE A 167 6.90 12.26 -13.35
N ILE A 168 6.91 12.68 -12.07
CA ILE A 168 6.08 13.80 -11.59
C ILE A 168 6.80 15.14 -11.60
N GLN A 169 8.11 15.21 -11.85
CA GLN A 169 8.90 16.43 -12.04
C GLN A 169 8.92 16.88 -13.50
#